data_ab386ef3bbd23eb9cac4ce85aa0b182e
#
_entry.id   ab386ef3bbd23eb9cac4ce85aa0b182e
#
_cell.length_a   1.000
_cell.length_b   1.000
_cell.length_c   1.000
_cell.angle_alpha   90.00
_cell.angle_beta   90.00
_cell.angle_gamma   90.00
#
_symmetry.space_group_name_H-M   'P 1'
#
loop_
_entity.id
_entity.type
_entity.pdbx_description
1 polymer ?
#
loop_
_entity_poly.entity_id
_entity_poly.type
_entity_poly.pdbx_seq_one_letter_code
_entity_poly.pdbx_strand_id
1 'polypeptide(L)'
;MKLGFIGCGNMAQAMITGILTQKVVSPQELIVSNPREKKTAKLKDEFGIITTTDNKEVAKQSDILVLSVKPQVYPAVIKEIRDEVSSEQIIVTIAAGVSMEAAERQFGKEVKIVRVMPNTPALVGEGMSGLCCNEYVTEEEFDLVHKIFESFGKAEKITENLMDAVVGVSGSGPAYVYMFIEAMADAAVAQGLPRKQAYTFAAQTLLGSAKMVLETGQHPGELKDAVCSPAGTTIEAVNVLEKKGMRSAVIEAVTAAAKKNHQLGKKKEK
;
A
#
# COMPACT_ATOMS: atom_id res chain seq x y z
N MET A 1 -3.19 10.25 -21.17
CA MET A 1 -3.47 8.97 -20.48
C MET A 1 -4.54 9.22 -19.42
N LYS A 2 -5.67 8.53 -19.49
CA LYS A 2 -6.76 8.69 -18.51
C LYS A 2 -6.68 7.61 -17.43
N LEU A 3 -6.64 8.05 -16.19
CA LEU A 3 -6.56 7.20 -15.02
C LEU A 3 -7.92 7.19 -14.28
N GLY A 4 -8.53 6.02 -14.17
CA GLY A 4 -9.83 5.85 -13.51
C GLY A 4 -9.71 5.12 -12.19
N PHE A 5 -10.49 5.56 -11.19
CA PHE A 5 -10.62 4.87 -9.91
C PHE A 5 -12.07 4.50 -9.65
N ILE A 6 -12.33 3.22 -9.42
CA ILE A 6 -13.61 2.75 -8.90
C ILE A 6 -13.47 2.52 -7.39
N GLY A 7 -14.13 3.39 -6.63
CA GLY A 7 -14.01 3.47 -5.17
C GLY A 7 -13.08 4.61 -4.73
N CYS A 8 -13.49 5.33 -3.68
CA CYS A 8 -12.77 6.44 -3.08
C CYS A 8 -12.60 6.22 -1.57
N GLY A 9 -11.96 5.11 -1.21
CA GLY A 9 -11.54 4.82 0.16
C GLY A 9 -10.24 5.53 0.54
N ASN A 10 -9.76 5.32 1.78
CA ASN A 10 -8.53 5.95 2.26
C ASN A 10 -7.33 5.68 1.34
N MET A 11 -7.18 4.42 0.86
CA MET A 11 -6.09 4.06 -0.04
C MET A 11 -6.19 4.75 -1.40
N ALA A 12 -7.41 4.81 -1.99
CA ALA A 12 -7.62 5.53 -3.24
C ALA A 12 -7.27 7.02 -3.08
N GLN A 13 -7.71 7.64 -1.99
CA GLN A 13 -7.38 9.05 -1.70
C GLN A 13 -5.87 9.24 -1.56
N ALA A 14 -5.17 8.34 -0.88
CA ALA A 14 -3.71 8.38 -0.75
C ALA A 14 -3.01 8.36 -2.12
N MET A 15 -3.36 7.39 -2.96
CA MET A 15 -2.82 7.25 -4.30
C MET A 15 -3.13 8.48 -5.18
N ILE A 16 -4.39 8.92 -5.21
CA ILE A 16 -4.83 10.09 -5.99
C ILE A 16 -4.07 11.35 -5.57
N THR A 17 -3.96 11.59 -4.26
CA THR A 17 -3.21 12.74 -3.72
C THR A 17 -1.74 12.68 -4.15
N GLY A 18 -1.09 11.51 -4.01
CA GLY A 18 0.30 11.33 -4.44
C GLY A 18 0.50 11.57 -5.94
N ILE A 19 -0.32 10.95 -6.78
CA ILE A 19 -0.32 11.07 -8.23
C ILE A 19 -0.45 12.54 -8.68
N LEU A 20 -1.39 13.27 -8.10
CA LEU A 20 -1.65 14.66 -8.46
C LEU A 20 -0.59 15.63 -7.90
N THR A 21 -0.10 15.40 -6.69
CA THR A 21 0.99 16.19 -6.09
C THR A 21 2.28 16.08 -6.90
N GLN A 22 2.59 14.88 -7.39
CA GLN A 22 3.75 14.62 -8.25
C GLN A 22 3.50 14.93 -9.74
N LYS A 23 2.29 15.39 -10.08
CA LYS A 23 1.90 15.76 -11.45
C LYS A 23 2.11 14.62 -12.47
N VAL A 24 1.87 13.38 -12.07
CA VAL A 24 1.95 12.21 -12.96
C VAL A 24 0.89 12.29 -14.06
N VAL A 25 -0.31 12.74 -13.70
CA VAL A 25 -1.40 13.08 -14.63
C VAL A 25 -2.00 14.43 -14.23
N SER A 26 -2.66 15.09 -15.20
CA SER A 26 -3.45 16.29 -14.88
C SER A 26 -4.76 15.91 -14.18
N PRO A 27 -5.36 16.82 -13.39
CA PRO A 27 -6.65 16.55 -12.75
C PRO A 27 -7.77 16.15 -13.72
N GLN A 28 -7.73 16.68 -14.97
CA GLN A 28 -8.71 16.40 -16.03
C GLN A 28 -8.53 15.02 -16.66
N GLU A 29 -7.37 14.38 -16.45
CA GLU A 29 -7.11 13.02 -16.89
C GLU A 29 -7.45 11.98 -15.81
N LEU A 30 -7.94 12.42 -14.62
CA LEU A 30 -8.28 11.55 -13.50
C LEU A 30 -9.79 11.58 -13.25
N ILE A 31 -10.42 10.41 -13.34
CA ILE A 31 -11.85 10.21 -13.06
C ILE A 31 -12.05 9.22 -11.91
N VAL A 32 -12.93 9.55 -10.97
CA VAL A 32 -13.17 8.74 -9.78
C VAL A 32 -14.66 8.50 -9.58
N SER A 33 -15.07 7.24 -9.43
CA SER A 33 -16.42 6.91 -8.99
C SER A 33 -16.48 6.52 -7.51
N ASN A 34 -17.56 6.92 -6.88
CA ASN A 34 -17.94 6.41 -5.56
C ASN A 34 -19.45 6.57 -5.34
N PRO A 35 -20.17 5.56 -4.80
CA PRO A 35 -21.62 5.67 -4.59
C PRO A 35 -22.03 6.77 -3.61
N ARG A 36 -21.09 7.33 -2.85
CA ARG A 36 -21.30 8.47 -1.94
C ARG A 36 -20.48 9.65 -2.42
N GLU A 37 -21.11 10.63 -3.04
CA GLU A 37 -20.46 11.86 -3.53
C GLU A 37 -19.60 12.58 -2.48
N LYS A 38 -20.04 12.58 -1.20
CA LYS A 38 -19.25 13.15 -0.08
C LYS A 38 -17.84 12.58 0.05
N LYS A 39 -17.59 11.37 -0.47
CA LYS A 39 -16.26 10.75 -0.43
C LYS A 39 -15.31 11.31 -1.48
N THR A 40 -15.84 11.78 -2.60
CA THR A 40 -15.06 12.38 -3.69
C THR A 40 -15.01 13.90 -3.60
N ALA A 41 -15.95 14.53 -2.86
CA ALA A 41 -16.08 15.99 -2.77
C ALA A 41 -14.76 16.68 -2.38
N LYS A 42 -14.07 16.17 -1.34
CA LYS A 42 -12.80 16.75 -0.90
C LYS A 42 -11.74 16.77 -2.02
N LEU A 43 -11.59 15.66 -2.73
CA LEU A 43 -10.62 15.58 -3.83
C LEU A 43 -11.03 16.45 -5.03
N LYS A 44 -12.34 16.53 -5.29
CA LYS A 44 -12.87 17.42 -6.34
C LYS A 44 -12.60 18.87 -6.00
N ASP A 45 -12.84 19.28 -4.76
CA ASP A 45 -12.65 20.67 -4.32
C ASP A 45 -11.16 21.05 -4.26
N GLU A 46 -10.31 20.12 -3.83
CA GLU A 46 -8.87 20.36 -3.65
C GLU A 46 -8.09 20.30 -4.98
N PHE A 47 -8.40 19.34 -5.85
CA PHE A 47 -7.62 19.07 -7.06
C PHE A 47 -8.37 19.32 -8.37
N GLY A 48 -9.68 19.51 -8.35
CA GLY A 48 -10.48 19.73 -9.58
C GLY A 48 -10.64 18.48 -10.44
N ILE A 49 -10.56 17.28 -9.85
CA ILE A 49 -10.71 16.00 -10.59
C ILE A 49 -12.15 15.76 -11.05
N ILE A 50 -12.32 14.89 -12.06
CA ILE A 50 -13.62 14.44 -12.52
C ILE A 50 -14.18 13.40 -11.54
N THR A 51 -15.42 13.59 -11.11
CA THR A 51 -16.08 12.66 -10.17
C THR A 51 -17.46 12.27 -10.68
N THR A 52 -17.82 10.99 -10.47
CA THR A 52 -19.12 10.44 -10.85
C THR A 52 -19.60 9.41 -9.82
N THR A 53 -20.85 9.01 -9.90
CA THR A 53 -21.41 7.86 -9.15
C THR A 53 -21.53 6.61 -10.03
N ASP A 54 -21.24 6.71 -11.33
CA ASP A 54 -21.35 5.64 -12.31
C ASP A 54 -19.98 4.97 -12.57
N ASN A 55 -19.85 3.70 -12.17
CA ASN A 55 -18.65 2.91 -12.39
C ASN A 55 -18.41 2.63 -13.89
N LYS A 56 -19.47 2.51 -14.70
CA LYS A 56 -19.36 2.26 -16.13
C LYS A 56 -18.76 3.45 -16.86
N GLU A 57 -19.11 4.66 -16.44
CA GLU A 57 -18.51 5.88 -16.98
C GLU A 57 -17.00 5.89 -16.76
N VAL A 58 -16.53 5.54 -15.56
CA VAL A 58 -15.10 5.43 -15.27
C VAL A 58 -14.44 4.34 -16.13
N ALA A 59 -15.06 3.15 -16.20
CA ALA A 59 -14.54 2.04 -17.00
C ALA A 59 -14.37 2.40 -18.48
N LYS A 60 -15.35 3.08 -19.09
CA LYS A 60 -15.31 3.51 -20.50
C LYS A 60 -14.22 4.54 -20.80
N GLN A 61 -13.92 5.42 -19.85
CA GLN A 61 -13.05 6.58 -20.10
C GLN A 61 -11.59 6.34 -19.74
N SER A 62 -11.24 5.25 -19.05
CA SER A 62 -9.91 5.03 -18.50
C SER A 62 -9.03 4.20 -19.42
N ASP A 63 -7.76 4.57 -19.54
CA ASP A 63 -6.72 3.72 -20.12
C ASP A 63 -6.19 2.74 -19.04
N ILE A 64 -6.07 3.24 -17.81
CA ILE A 64 -5.73 2.45 -16.62
C ILE A 64 -6.86 2.57 -15.61
N LEU A 65 -7.44 1.44 -15.22
CA LEU A 65 -8.59 1.37 -14.33
C LEU A 65 -8.20 0.73 -12.97
N VAL A 66 -8.19 1.53 -11.93
CA VAL A 66 -7.85 1.08 -10.57
C VAL A 66 -9.11 0.65 -9.82
N LEU A 67 -9.20 -0.64 -9.49
CA LEU A 67 -10.25 -1.19 -8.64
C LEU A 67 -9.89 -1.02 -7.16
N SER A 68 -10.32 0.06 -6.55
CA SER A 68 -10.00 0.45 -5.17
C SER A 68 -11.16 0.29 -4.18
N VAL A 69 -12.03 -0.68 -4.46
CA VAL A 69 -13.13 -1.08 -3.59
C VAL A 69 -12.72 -2.20 -2.64
N LYS A 70 -13.53 -2.43 -1.60
CA LYS A 70 -13.30 -3.56 -0.68
C LYS A 70 -13.45 -4.89 -1.41
N PRO A 71 -12.64 -5.92 -1.06
CA PRO A 71 -12.68 -7.23 -1.72
C PRO A 71 -14.07 -7.88 -1.80
N GLN A 72 -14.96 -7.61 -0.84
CA GLN A 72 -16.32 -8.17 -0.82
C GLN A 72 -17.23 -7.59 -1.90
N VAL A 73 -16.88 -6.41 -2.43
CA VAL A 73 -17.68 -5.72 -3.48
C VAL A 73 -17.15 -6.01 -4.88
N TYR A 74 -15.96 -6.62 -4.99
CA TYR A 74 -15.32 -6.90 -6.28
C TYR A 74 -16.23 -7.62 -7.27
N PRO A 75 -16.89 -8.75 -6.91
CA PRO A 75 -17.71 -9.48 -7.88
C PRO A 75 -18.85 -8.64 -8.46
N ALA A 76 -19.47 -7.80 -7.63
CA ALA A 76 -20.57 -6.94 -8.07
C ALA A 76 -20.06 -5.82 -9.00
N VAL A 77 -18.93 -5.20 -8.66
CA VAL A 77 -18.32 -4.13 -9.46
C VAL A 77 -17.83 -4.70 -10.80
N ILE A 78 -17.12 -5.82 -10.79
CA ILE A 78 -16.62 -6.42 -12.05
C ILE A 78 -17.80 -6.82 -12.95
N LYS A 79 -18.85 -7.43 -12.40
CA LYS A 79 -20.06 -7.76 -13.16
C LYS A 79 -20.72 -6.53 -13.80
N GLU A 80 -20.69 -5.39 -13.10
CA GLU A 80 -21.25 -4.13 -13.59
C GLU A 80 -20.47 -3.55 -14.76
N ILE A 81 -19.12 -3.64 -14.71
CA ILE A 81 -18.24 -2.93 -15.64
C ILE A 81 -17.63 -3.81 -16.75
N ARG A 82 -17.66 -5.14 -16.63
CA ARG A 82 -16.91 -6.05 -17.52
C ARG A 82 -17.20 -5.88 -19.01
N ASP A 83 -18.41 -5.49 -19.34
CA ASP A 83 -18.83 -5.30 -20.75
C ASP A 83 -18.35 -3.94 -21.30
N GLU A 84 -17.93 -3.01 -20.42
CA GLU A 84 -17.38 -1.70 -20.76
C GLU A 84 -15.85 -1.67 -20.82
N VAL A 85 -15.19 -2.68 -20.23
CA VAL A 85 -13.73 -2.81 -20.23
C VAL A 85 -13.27 -3.37 -21.56
N SER A 86 -12.29 -2.72 -22.22
CA SER A 86 -11.66 -3.18 -23.45
C SER A 86 -10.44 -4.08 -23.17
N SER A 87 -9.96 -4.80 -24.19
CA SER A 87 -8.72 -5.60 -24.11
C SER A 87 -7.46 -4.74 -23.98
N GLU A 88 -7.53 -3.46 -24.38
CA GLU A 88 -6.37 -2.55 -24.31
C GLU A 88 -6.19 -1.89 -22.95
N GLN A 89 -7.23 -1.91 -22.12
CA GLN A 89 -7.18 -1.31 -20.78
C GLN A 89 -6.40 -2.14 -19.79
N ILE A 90 -5.63 -1.46 -18.93
CA ILE A 90 -4.92 -2.08 -17.83
C ILE A 90 -5.78 -1.99 -16.58
N ILE A 91 -6.13 -3.14 -16.01
CA ILE A 91 -6.84 -3.23 -14.74
C ILE A 91 -5.84 -3.33 -13.60
N VAL A 92 -5.85 -2.35 -12.72
CA VAL A 92 -5.05 -2.37 -11.50
C VAL A 92 -5.91 -2.81 -10.33
N THR A 93 -5.58 -3.94 -9.71
CA THR A 93 -6.27 -4.43 -8.51
C THR A 93 -5.42 -4.22 -7.26
N ILE A 94 -5.99 -3.61 -6.21
CA ILE A 94 -5.33 -3.41 -4.92
C ILE A 94 -5.99 -4.20 -3.79
N ALA A 95 -6.84 -5.18 -4.11
CA ALA A 95 -7.60 -5.93 -3.13
C ALA A 95 -6.78 -7.03 -2.46
N ALA A 96 -6.67 -6.97 -1.14
CA ALA A 96 -6.08 -8.05 -0.36
C ALA A 96 -6.86 -9.37 -0.55
N GLY A 97 -6.12 -10.48 -0.75
CA GLY A 97 -6.70 -11.80 -0.92
C GLY A 97 -7.52 -11.99 -2.21
N VAL A 98 -7.23 -11.24 -3.29
CA VAL A 98 -7.78 -11.47 -4.62
C VAL A 98 -6.60 -11.74 -5.55
N SER A 99 -6.53 -12.96 -6.13
CA SER A 99 -5.51 -13.31 -7.12
C SER A 99 -5.85 -12.72 -8.49
N MET A 100 -4.83 -12.63 -9.38
CA MET A 100 -5.05 -12.19 -10.76
C MET A 100 -5.98 -13.17 -11.47
N GLU A 101 -5.78 -14.48 -11.31
CA GLU A 101 -6.65 -15.52 -11.85
C GLU A 101 -8.11 -15.36 -11.37
N ALA A 102 -8.33 -15.07 -10.08
CA ALA A 102 -9.68 -14.88 -9.55
C ALA A 102 -10.35 -13.62 -10.12
N ALA A 103 -9.60 -12.56 -10.37
CA ALA A 103 -10.11 -11.35 -11.01
C ALA A 103 -10.44 -11.61 -12.49
N GLU A 104 -9.56 -12.27 -13.22
CA GLU A 104 -9.73 -12.63 -14.64
C GLU A 104 -10.98 -13.50 -14.85
N ARG A 105 -11.15 -14.55 -14.04
CA ARG A 105 -12.37 -15.38 -14.07
C ARG A 105 -13.66 -14.56 -13.89
N GLN A 106 -13.64 -13.50 -13.08
CA GLN A 106 -14.81 -12.65 -12.88
C GLN A 106 -15.08 -11.75 -14.08
N PHE A 107 -14.05 -11.29 -14.81
CA PHE A 107 -14.23 -10.59 -16.07
C PHE A 107 -14.78 -11.51 -17.16
N GLY A 108 -14.46 -12.81 -17.12
CA GLY A 108 -14.91 -13.82 -18.10
C GLY A 108 -14.32 -13.63 -19.49
N LYS A 109 -13.22 -12.90 -19.60
CA LYS A 109 -12.45 -12.64 -20.82
C LYS A 109 -10.99 -12.32 -20.45
N GLU A 110 -10.10 -12.43 -21.43
CA GLU A 110 -8.72 -11.99 -21.29
C GLU A 110 -8.67 -10.48 -21.01
N VAL A 111 -7.99 -10.10 -19.93
CA VAL A 111 -7.80 -8.72 -19.50
C VAL A 111 -6.38 -8.51 -18.96
N LYS A 112 -5.80 -7.36 -19.23
CA LYS A 112 -4.50 -6.97 -18.69
C LYS A 112 -4.66 -6.63 -17.21
N ILE A 113 -4.02 -7.39 -16.33
CA ILE A 113 -4.13 -7.19 -14.87
C ILE A 113 -2.76 -6.92 -14.27
N VAL A 114 -2.66 -5.81 -13.55
CA VAL A 114 -1.56 -5.52 -12.63
C VAL A 114 -2.12 -5.59 -11.20
N ARG A 115 -1.62 -6.55 -10.43
CA ARG A 115 -1.96 -6.68 -9.01
C ARG A 115 -0.96 -5.90 -8.17
N VAL A 116 -1.47 -5.03 -7.30
CA VAL A 116 -0.64 -4.17 -6.46
C VAL A 116 -1.07 -4.27 -5.01
N MET A 117 -0.11 -4.28 -4.11
CA MET A 117 -0.34 -4.16 -2.68
C MET A 117 0.35 -2.90 -2.14
N PRO A 118 -0.35 -1.77 -2.14
CA PRO A 118 0.12 -0.52 -1.53
C PRO A 118 -0.12 -0.52 -0.01
N ASN A 119 0.41 0.50 0.68
CA ASN A 119 0.15 0.72 2.09
C ASN A 119 -0.20 2.18 2.42
N THR A 120 -0.70 2.42 3.63
CA THR A 120 -1.21 3.73 4.05
C THR A 120 -0.19 4.88 4.14
N PRO A 121 1.12 4.67 4.36
CA PRO A 121 2.11 5.76 4.28
C PRO A 121 2.19 6.46 2.92
N ALA A 122 1.57 5.91 1.87
CA ALA A 122 1.34 6.62 0.60
C ALA A 122 0.67 7.99 0.78
N LEU A 123 -0.12 8.20 1.86
CA LEU A 123 -0.73 9.49 2.20
C LEU A 123 0.30 10.62 2.43
N VAL A 124 1.52 10.28 2.79
CA VAL A 124 2.62 11.22 3.04
C VAL A 124 3.78 11.05 2.05
N GLY A 125 3.54 10.34 0.94
CA GLY A 125 4.56 10.10 -0.09
C GLY A 125 5.61 9.03 0.26
N GLU A 126 5.39 8.27 1.32
CA GLU A 126 6.32 7.25 1.84
C GLU A 126 5.67 5.84 1.81
N GLY A 127 4.89 5.59 0.77
CA GLY A 127 4.27 4.29 0.54
C GLY A 127 5.27 3.21 0.16
N MET A 128 4.88 1.95 0.37
CA MET A 128 5.55 0.79 -0.21
C MET A 128 4.53 -0.04 -0.99
N SER A 129 4.82 -0.33 -2.24
CA SER A 129 3.94 -1.10 -3.12
C SER A 129 4.68 -2.30 -3.72
N GLY A 130 4.10 -3.50 -3.57
CA GLY A 130 4.55 -4.68 -4.33
C GLY A 130 3.64 -4.87 -5.54
N LEU A 131 4.22 -5.07 -6.74
CA LEU A 131 3.49 -5.20 -8.00
C LEU A 131 3.83 -6.50 -8.72
N CYS A 132 2.81 -7.12 -9.32
CA CYS A 132 2.98 -8.18 -10.31
C CYS A 132 1.90 -8.05 -11.39
N CYS A 133 2.10 -8.70 -12.54
CA CYS A 133 1.16 -8.67 -13.65
C CYS A 133 0.94 -10.06 -14.24
N ASN A 134 -0.17 -10.22 -14.99
CA ASN A 134 -0.41 -11.42 -15.79
C ASN A 134 0.29 -11.31 -17.16
N GLU A 135 0.21 -12.37 -17.95
CA GLU A 135 0.87 -12.53 -19.25
C GLU A 135 0.36 -11.59 -20.35
N TYR A 136 -0.79 -10.96 -20.15
CA TYR A 136 -1.37 -10.03 -21.14
C TYR A 136 -0.80 -8.62 -21.03
N VAL A 137 -0.08 -8.30 -19.95
CA VAL A 137 0.55 -6.98 -19.72
C VAL A 137 1.96 -6.97 -20.28
N THR A 138 2.27 -6.04 -21.17
CA THR A 138 3.64 -5.85 -21.69
C THR A 138 4.56 -5.22 -20.66
N GLU A 139 5.88 -5.31 -20.88
CA GLU A 139 6.85 -4.66 -19.97
C GLU A 139 6.66 -3.13 -19.95
N GLU A 140 6.38 -2.50 -21.08
CA GLU A 140 6.15 -1.05 -21.16
C GLU A 140 4.90 -0.64 -20.38
N GLU A 141 3.84 -1.45 -20.43
CA GLU A 141 2.60 -1.21 -19.68
C GLU A 141 2.82 -1.42 -18.18
N PHE A 142 3.59 -2.45 -17.81
CA PHE A 142 3.97 -2.66 -16.42
C PHE A 142 4.79 -1.49 -15.88
N ASP A 143 5.79 -1.03 -16.62
CA ASP A 143 6.65 0.10 -16.24
C ASP A 143 5.85 1.40 -16.09
N LEU A 144 4.82 1.59 -16.92
CA LEU A 144 3.92 2.73 -16.80
C LEU A 144 3.15 2.70 -15.46
N VAL A 145 2.57 1.54 -15.11
CA VAL A 145 1.89 1.36 -13.82
C VAL A 145 2.88 1.48 -12.67
N HIS A 146 4.06 0.89 -12.77
CA HIS A 146 5.12 0.97 -11.75
C HIS A 146 5.47 2.43 -11.42
N LYS A 147 5.72 3.27 -12.43
CA LYS A 147 5.98 4.71 -12.26
C LYS A 147 4.85 5.45 -11.56
N ILE A 148 3.59 5.08 -11.82
CA ILE A 148 2.45 5.65 -11.09
C ILE A 148 2.57 5.35 -9.59
N PHE A 149 2.92 4.12 -9.23
CA PHE A 149 3.06 3.74 -7.83
C PHE A 149 4.33 4.28 -7.16
N GLU A 150 5.41 4.53 -7.91
CA GLU A 150 6.59 5.24 -7.42
C GLU A 150 6.32 6.71 -7.06
N SER A 151 5.28 7.32 -7.61
CA SER A 151 4.96 8.73 -7.36
C SER A 151 4.56 9.04 -5.91
N PHE A 152 4.22 8.04 -5.12
CA PHE A 152 3.83 8.21 -3.71
C PHE A 152 4.57 7.26 -2.75
N GLY A 153 5.77 6.83 -3.13
CA GLY A 153 6.63 5.98 -2.30
C GLY A 153 7.59 5.15 -3.15
N LYS A 154 7.91 3.95 -2.66
CA LYS A 154 8.69 2.96 -3.40
C LYS A 154 7.78 1.87 -3.97
N ALA A 155 8.15 1.36 -5.12
CA ALA A 155 7.47 0.27 -5.80
C ALA A 155 8.47 -0.83 -6.19
N GLU A 156 8.09 -2.09 -6.03
CA GLU A 156 8.95 -3.24 -6.34
C GLU A 156 8.18 -4.27 -7.17
N LYS A 157 8.78 -4.73 -8.27
CA LYS A 157 8.26 -5.86 -9.06
C LYS A 157 8.52 -7.16 -8.30
N ILE A 158 7.47 -7.93 -8.11
CA ILE A 158 7.53 -9.24 -7.42
C ILE A 158 6.77 -10.29 -8.22
N THR A 159 6.89 -11.56 -7.84
CA THR A 159 6.00 -12.61 -8.35
C THR A 159 4.76 -12.73 -7.45
N GLU A 160 3.62 -13.15 -8.01
CA GLU A 160 2.33 -13.15 -7.29
C GLU A 160 2.35 -14.02 -6.02
N ASN A 161 3.11 -15.12 -6.02
CA ASN A 161 3.25 -16.00 -4.86
C ASN A 161 3.91 -15.33 -3.63
N LEU A 162 4.60 -14.19 -3.82
CA LEU A 162 5.18 -13.40 -2.73
C LEU A 162 4.21 -12.36 -2.16
N MET A 163 3.03 -12.18 -2.75
CA MET A 163 2.09 -11.15 -2.34
C MET A 163 1.62 -11.30 -0.89
N ASP A 164 1.49 -12.53 -0.38
CA ASP A 164 1.15 -12.76 1.03
C ASP A 164 2.23 -12.24 1.99
N ALA A 165 3.51 -12.41 1.62
CA ALA A 165 4.62 -11.88 2.40
C ALA A 165 4.64 -10.34 2.37
N VAL A 166 4.38 -9.72 1.21
CA VAL A 166 4.24 -8.26 1.07
C VAL A 166 3.12 -7.73 1.97
N VAL A 167 1.95 -8.40 2.01
CA VAL A 167 0.87 -8.03 2.94
C VAL A 167 1.33 -8.10 4.39
N GLY A 168 2.08 -9.14 4.77
CA GLY A 168 2.61 -9.31 6.12
C GLY A 168 3.57 -8.19 6.52
N VAL A 169 4.50 -7.84 5.63
CA VAL A 169 5.57 -6.86 5.89
C VAL A 169 5.08 -5.42 5.70
N SER A 170 4.61 -5.06 4.51
CA SER A 170 4.32 -3.65 4.17
C SER A 170 2.83 -3.30 4.27
N GLY A 171 1.92 -4.24 3.97
CA GLY A 171 0.49 -3.99 4.08
C GLY A 171 0.03 -3.82 5.53
N SER A 172 0.44 -4.72 6.42
CA SER A 172 0.10 -4.72 7.86
C SER A 172 1.14 -3.99 8.71
N GLY A 173 2.38 -3.88 8.24
CA GLY A 173 3.52 -3.32 8.95
C GLY A 173 3.33 -1.93 9.56
N PRO A 174 2.62 -0.99 8.94
CA PRO A 174 2.36 0.30 9.55
C PRO A 174 1.76 0.21 10.95
N ALA A 175 0.87 -0.78 11.19
CA ALA A 175 0.30 -1.00 12.52
C ALA A 175 1.36 -1.40 13.57
N TYR A 176 2.34 -2.24 13.19
CA TYR A 176 3.43 -2.65 14.08
C TYR A 176 4.33 -1.48 14.43
N VAL A 177 4.63 -0.65 13.44
CA VAL A 177 5.43 0.58 13.61
C VAL A 177 4.72 1.55 14.55
N TYR A 178 3.41 1.75 14.40
CA TYR A 178 2.66 2.63 15.31
C TYR A 178 2.67 2.11 16.76
N MET A 179 2.51 0.80 16.99
CA MET A 179 2.63 0.20 18.31
C MET A 179 4.04 0.42 18.90
N PHE A 180 5.09 0.31 18.08
CA PHE A 180 6.46 0.55 18.52
C PHE A 180 6.69 2.02 18.89
N ILE A 181 6.17 2.97 18.10
CA ILE A 181 6.20 4.41 18.40
C ILE A 181 5.49 4.70 19.72
N GLU A 182 4.29 4.12 19.94
CA GLU A 182 3.54 4.28 21.19
C GLU A 182 4.34 3.77 22.40
N ALA A 183 4.91 2.58 22.29
CA ALA A 183 5.69 1.99 23.38
C ALA A 183 6.93 2.86 23.72
N MET A 184 7.66 3.33 22.72
CA MET A 184 8.79 4.25 22.93
C MET A 184 8.33 5.57 23.58
N ALA A 185 7.22 6.13 23.12
CA ALA A 185 6.69 7.38 23.66
C ALA A 185 6.20 7.21 25.12
N ASP A 186 5.57 6.08 25.44
CA ASP A 186 5.14 5.78 26.81
C ASP A 186 6.33 5.63 27.75
N ALA A 187 7.38 4.94 27.33
CA ALA A 187 8.61 4.83 28.08
C ALA A 187 9.28 6.21 28.31
N ALA A 188 9.30 7.05 27.28
CA ALA A 188 9.85 8.41 27.37
C ALA A 188 9.06 9.28 28.36
N VAL A 189 7.73 9.17 28.37
CA VAL A 189 6.88 9.86 29.34
C VAL A 189 7.13 9.38 30.75
N ALA A 190 7.32 8.07 30.96
CA ALA A 190 7.69 7.52 32.26
C ALA A 190 9.04 8.05 32.78
N GLN A 191 9.93 8.50 31.87
CA GLN A 191 11.19 9.15 32.17
C GLN A 191 11.10 10.68 32.27
N GLY A 192 9.88 11.25 32.22
CA GLY A 192 9.62 12.69 32.40
C GLY A 192 9.53 13.52 31.10
N LEU A 193 9.64 12.91 29.91
CA LEU A 193 9.50 13.66 28.68
C LEU A 193 8.02 14.02 28.42
N PRO A 194 7.69 15.29 28.09
CA PRO A 194 6.31 15.66 27.75
C PRO A 194 5.74 14.83 26.59
N ARG A 195 4.49 14.39 26.69
CA ARG A 195 3.84 13.47 25.72
C ARG A 195 4.02 13.88 24.25
N LYS A 196 3.79 15.15 23.92
CA LYS A 196 3.91 15.64 22.54
C LYS A 196 5.33 15.46 22.00
N GLN A 197 6.34 15.79 22.82
CA GLN A 197 7.75 15.61 22.46
C GLN A 197 8.09 14.13 22.35
N ALA A 198 7.60 13.28 23.25
CA ALA A 198 7.84 11.84 23.24
C ALA A 198 7.44 11.20 21.90
N TYR A 199 6.27 11.53 21.36
CA TYR A 199 5.86 11.07 20.01
C TYR A 199 6.79 11.59 18.91
N THR A 200 7.19 12.84 18.95
CA THR A 200 8.10 13.41 17.95
C THR A 200 9.46 12.69 17.97
N PHE A 201 10.05 12.49 19.14
CA PHE A 201 11.32 11.76 19.27
C PHE A 201 11.22 10.31 18.78
N ALA A 202 10.19 9.58 19.20
CA ALA A 202 9.99 8.20 18.79
C ALA A 202 9.78 8.06 17.28
N ALA A 203 8.90 8.86 16.70
CA ALA A 203 8.61 8.81 15.26
C ALA A 203 9.82 9.20 14.43
N GLN A 204 10.54 10.27 14.79
CA GLN A 204 11.72 10.72 14.06
C GLN A 204 12.87 9.71 14.15
N THR A 205 13.03 9.04 15.29
CA THR A 205 14.04 7.99 15.46
C THR A 205 13.78 6.81 14.52
N LEU A 206 12.53 6.34 14.42
CA LEU A 206 12.18 5.25 13.50
C LEU A 206 12.36 5.66 12.04
N LEU A 207 11.89 6.86 11.66
CA LEU A 207 12.05 7.39 10.31
C LEU A 207 13.54 7.44 9.92
N GLY A 208 14.39 8.03 10.77
CA GLY A 208 15.82 8.16 10.51
C GLY A 208 16.51 6.80 10.41
N SER A 209 16.18 5.86 11.29
CA SER A 209 16.77 4.51 11.27
C SER A 209 16.36 3.73 10.02
N ALA A 210 15.10 3.80 9.61
CA ALA A 210 14.65 3.18 8.36
C ALA A 210 15.35 3.80 7.13
N LYS A 211 15.48 5.13 7.13
CA LYS A 211 16.16 5.86 6.06
C LYS A 211 17.64 5.49 5.95
N MET A 212 18.33 5.29 7.07
CA MET A 212 19.72 4.80 7.08
C MET A 212 19.85 3.46 6.35
N VAL A 213 18.96 2.51 6.58
CA VAL A 213 18.97 1.22 5.89
C VAL A 213 18.77 1.39 4.38
N LEU A 214 17.77 2.20 3.99
CA LEU A 214 17.40 2.39 2.58
C LEU A 214 18.44 3.16 1.76
N GLU A 215 19.09 4.15 2.35
CA GLU A 215 20.03 5.03 1.64
C GLU A 215 21.46 4.49 1.64
N THR A 216 21.88 3.83 2.72
CA THR A 216 23.25 3.31 2.81
C THR A 216 23.40 1.91 2.26
N GLY A 217 22.31 1.13 2.23
CA GLY A 217 22.34 -0.29 1.89
C GLY A 217 23.08 -1.17 2.90
N GLN A 218 23.49 -0.61 4.05
CA GLN A 218 24.19 -1.34 5.09
C GLN A 218 23.27 -2.35 5.78
N HIS A 219 23.83 -3.47 6.20
CA HIS A 219 23.07 -4.48 6.93
C HIS A 219 22.55 -3.91 8.26
N PRO A 220 21.28 -4.12 8.60
CA PRO A 220 20.69 -3.57 9.85
C PRO A 220 21.46 -3.96 11.12
N GLY A 221 22.10 -5.13 11.14
CA GLY A 221 22.97 -5.57 12.23
C GLY A 221 24.20 -4.70 12.41
N GLU A 222 24.86 -4.30 11.32
CA GLU A 222 26.02 -3.40 11.34
C GLU A 222 25.62 -2.01 11.85
N LEU A 223 24.49 -1.48 11.37
CA LEU A 223 23.96 -0.20 11.84
C LEU A 223 23.62 -0.26 13.34
N LYS A 224 23.05 -1.38 13.84
CA LYS A 224 22.81 -1.60 15.25
C LYS A 224 24.11 -1.62 16.06
N ASP A 225 25.10 -2.34 15.59
CA ASP A 225 26.40 -2.46 16.28
C ASP A 225 27.12 -1.11 16.35
N ALA A 226 27.04 -0.29 15.30
CA ALA A 226 27.64 1.05 15.28
C ALA A 226 27.08 2.00 16.36
N VAL A 227 25.85 1.79 16.84
CA VAL A 227 25.27 2.57 17.94
C VAL A 227 25.39 1.90 19.31
N CYS A 228 25.96 0.70 19.39
CA CYS A 228 26.14 -0.08 20.62
C CYS A 228 27.57 0.03 21.14
N SER A 229 27.88 1.09 21.88
CA SER A 229 29.19 1.20 22.54
C SER A 229 29.36 0.16 23.66
N PRO A 230 30.61 -0.30 23.93
CA PRO A 230 30.89 -1.22 25.05
C PRO A 230 30.41 -0.67 26.37
N ALA A 231 29.65 -1.46 27.15
CA ALA A 231 29.02 -1.09 28.43
C ALA A 231 28.11 0.16 28.35
N GLY A 232 27.65 0.53 27.15
CA GLY A 232 26.79 1.70 26.94
C GLY A 232 25.31 1.44 27.20
N THR A 233 24.52 2.51 27.19
CA THR A 233 23.06 2.44 27.41
C THR A 233 22.34 1.66 26.33
N THR A 234 22.82 1.73 25.08
CA THR A 234 22.19 1.07 23.94
C THR A 234 22.30 -0.45 24.04
N ILE A 235 23.47 -0.99 24.38
CA ILE A 235 23.63 -2.45 24.49
C ILE A 235 22.79 -3.03 25.63
N GLU A 236 22.63 -2.31 26.74
CA GLU A 236 21.75 -2.74 27.84
C GLU A 236 20.28 -2.78 27.39
N ALA A 237 19.83 -1.79 26.65
CA ALA A 237 18.47 -1.77 26.10
C ALA A 237 18.25 -2.91 25.07
N VAL A 238 19.23 -3.18 24.21
CA VAL A 238 19.20 -4.30 23.25
C VAL A 238 19.07 -5.63 23.99
N ASN A 239 19.85 -5.85 25.05
CA ASN A 239 19.77 -7.07 25.87
C ASN A 239 18.36 -7.29 26.46
N VAL A 240 17.69 -6.21 26.88
CA VAL A 240 16.31 -6.31 27.37
C VAL A 240 15.35 -6.73 26.25
N LEU A 241 15.47 -6.13 25.05
CA LEU A 241 14.60 -6.45 23.90
C LEU A 241 14.81 -7.91 23.45
N GLU A 242 16.06 -8.38 23.40
CA GLU A 242 16.37 -9.78 23.07
C GLU A 242 15.79 -10.74 24.13
N LYS A 243 15.99 -10.46 25.40
CA LYS A 243 15.42 -11.26 26.52
C LYS A 243 13.91 -11.34 26.48
N LYS A 244 13.23 -10.27 26.00
CA LYS A 244 11.77 -10.21 25.87
C LYS A 244 11.25 -10.81 24.56
N GLY A 245 12.12 -11.30 23.68
CA GLY A 245 11.75 -11.99 22.44
C GLY A 245 11.18 -11.07 21.36
N MET A 246 11.63 -9.80 21.29
CA MET A 246 11.13 -8.84 20.29
C MET A 246 11.20 -9.39 18.87
N ARG A 247 12.31 -10.03 18.49
CA ARG A 247 12.48 -10.58 17.12
C ARG A 247 11.44 -11.66 16.82
N SER A 248 11.23 -12.59 17.75
CA SER A 248 10.22 -13.65 17.62
C SER A 248 8.83 -13.08 17.46
N ALA A 249 8.46 -12.10 18.29
CA ALA A 249 7.16 -11.44 18.23
C ALA A 249 6.90 -10.77 16.88
N VAL A 250 7.89 -10.10 16.30
CA VAL A 250 7.77 -9.46 14.97
C VAL A 250 7.64 -10.52 13.86
N ILE A 251 8.46 -11.56 13.89
CA ILE A 251 8.42 -12.67 12.91
C ILE A 251 7.05 -13.35 12.95
N GLU A 252 6.53 -13.64 14.13
CA GLU A 252 5.22 -14.27 14.31
C GLU A 252 4.07 -13.38 13.84
N ALA A 253 4.13 -12.07 14.11
CA ALA A 253 3.14 -11.11 13.66
C ALA A 253 3.07 -11.03 12.12
N VAL A 254 4.21 -10.90 11.45
CA VAL A 254 4.31 -10.89 9.99
C VAL A 254 3.78 -12.21 9.39
N THR A 255 4.19 -13.34 9.97
CA THR A 255 3.75 -14.68 9.54
C THR A 255 2.24 -14.85 9.70
N ALA A 256 1.67 -14.39 10.82
CA ALA A 256 0.24 -14.46 11.08
C ALA A 256 -0.57 -13.63 10.06
N ALA A 257 -0.09 -12.43 9.74
CA ALA A 257 -0.73 -11.56 8.76
C ALA A 257 -0.70 -12.16 7.35
N ALA A 258 0.45 -12.67 6.91
CA ALA A 258 0.60 -13.37 5.62
C ALA A 258 -0.32 -14.60 5.53
N LYS A 259 -0.34 -15.45 6.55
CA LYS A 259 -1.23 -16.62 6.64
C LYS A 259 -2.70 -16.22 6.58
N LYS A 260 -3.07 -15.14 7.25
CA LYS A 260 -4.45 -14.64 7.22
C LYS A 260 -4.84 -14.16 5.81
N ASN A 261 -3.95 -13.44 5.11
CA ASN A 261 -4.20 -13.00 3.74
C ASN A 261 -4.44 -14.20 2.80
N HIS A 262 -3.59 -15.22 2.88
CA HIS A 262 -3.76 -16.46 2.13
C HIS A 262 -5.13 -17.13 2.38
N GLN A 263 -5.57 -17.20 3.64
CA GLN A 263 -6.88 -17.76 4.00
C GLN A 263 -8.06 -16.93 3.44
N LEU A 264 -7.90 -15.61 3.35
CA LEU A 264 -8.91 -14.73 2.77
C LEU A 264 -9.06 -14.95 1.26
N GLY A 265 -7.97 -15.24 0.57
CA GLY A 265 -7.96 -15.62 -0.84
C GLY A 265 -8.75 -16.91 -1.08
N LYS A 266 -8.39 -17.99 -0.39
CA LYS A 266 -9.04 -19.32 -0.53
C LYS A 266 -10.55 -19.32 -0.25
N LYS A 267 -11.05 -18.44 0.61
CA LYS A 267 -12.50 -18.34 0.89
C LYS A 267 -13.31 -17.72 -0.26
N LYS A 268 -12.65 -17.07 -1.19
CA LYS A 268 -13.30 -16.39 -2.33
C LYS A 268 -13.24 -17.21 -3.61
N GLU A 269 -12.42 -18.24 -3.63
CA GLU A 269 -12.30 -19.19 -4.74
C GLU A 269 -13.35 -20.32 -4.67
N LYS A 270 -14.06 -20.44 -3.53
CA LYS A 270 -15.22 -21.33 -3.34
C LYS A 270 -16.53 -20.56 -3.50
#